data_3cf83ba074e126be36b8ec5be648603f
#
_entry.id   3cf83ba074e126be36b8ec5be648603f
#
_cell.length_a   1.000
_cell.length_b   1.000
_cell.length_c   1.000
_cell.angle_alpha   90.00
_cell.angle_beta   90.00
_cell.angle_gamma   90.00
#
_symmetry.space_group_name_H-M   'P 1'
#
loop_
_entity.id
_entity.type
_entity.pdbx_description
1 polymer ?
#
loop_
_entity_poly.entity_id
_entity_poly.type
_entity_poly.pdbx_seq_one_letter_code
_entity_poly.pdbx_strand_id
1 'polypeptide(L)'
;LIFIGAITVVPPKIRRFAHPILTTSVLTVLVIWALAAMKGNGLKETLLGSYQVGEKYYDIWKIGGYSGPVPGAGDFLISTLDAGIVALAVPCYRYRAELRESFFKLLCVLVPCAALSLFAWPGFAHLITLDRSRSLAFAARFMSTPLAIELNSTLGGDENIVVILVVITGIVAAILKEPFFKLMRVSMDDHFIVGATFGATSGAIGASSLIARPKVMAVASLSFVIFGALLLICAAVPPLVTVVRQVAGF
;
A
#
# COMPACT_ATOMS: atom_id res chain seq x y z
N LEU A 1 -19.46 3.70 -6.68
CA LEU A 1 -20.33 2.98 -7.63
C LEU A 1 -19.56 1.96 -8.47
N ILE A 2 -18.47 2.33 -9.16
CA ILE A 2 -17.66 1.41 -10.00
C ILE A 2 -17.11 0.24 -9.17
N PHE A 3 -16.62 0.49 -7.96
CA PHE A 3 -16.12 -0.54 -7.05
C PHE A 3 -17.22 -1.53 -6.62
N ILE A 4 -18.40 -1.02 -6.25
CA ILE A 4 -19.56 -1.84 -5.91
C ILE A 4 -19.98 -2.68 -7.14
N GLY A 5 -20.04 -2.06 -8.33
CA GLY A 5 -20.31 -2.76 -9.57
C GLY A 5 -19.30 -3.88 -9.86
N ALA A 6 -18.00 -3.63 -9.68
CA ALA A 6 -16.95 -4.63 -9.88
C ALA A 6 -17.08 -5.82 -8.90
N ILE A 7 -17.56 -5.59 -7.68
CA ILE A 7 -17.78 -6.66 -6.70
C ILE A 7 -19.07 -7.44 -6.99
N THR A 8 -20.14 -6.76 -7.42
CA THR A 8 -21.47 -7.39 -7.58
C THR A 8 -21.64 -8.08 -8.92
N VAL A 9 -21.15 -7.49 -10.01
CA VAL A 9 -21.35 -7.95 -11.39
C VAL A 9 -20.35 -9.03 -11.79
N VAL A 10 -19.12 -9.00 -11.28
CA VAL A 10 -18.09 -9.97 -11.66
C VAL A 10 -18.31 -11.32 -10.99
N PRO A 11 -18.48 -12.43 -11.76
CA PRO A 11 -18.67 -13.77 -11.20
C PRO A 11 -17.50 -14.19 -10.29
N PRO A 12 -17.74 -15.00 -9.24
CA PRO A 12 -16.71 -15.40 -8.27
C PRO A 12 -15.49 -16.06 -8.88
N LYS A 13 -15.68 -16.82 -9.99
CA LYS A 13 -14.60 -17.51 -10.73
C LYS A 13 -13.64 -16.51 -11.41
N ILE A 14 -14.19 -15.43 -11.95
CA ILE A 14 -13.41 -14.40 -12.67
C ILE A 14 -12.81 -13.41 -11.67
N ARG A 15 -13.46 -13.18 -10.53
CA ARG A 15 -13.01 -12.27 -9.45
C ARG A 15 -11.62 -12.63 -8.89
N ARG A 16 -11.20 -13.89 -9.05
CA ARG A 16 -9.85 -14.33 -8.67
C ARG A 16 -8.76 -13.68 -9.53
N PHE A 17 -9.01 -13.51 -10.84
CA PHE A 17 -8.09 -12.84 -11.78
C PHE A 17 -8.40 -11.35 -11.91
N ALA A 18 -9.68 -11.00 -11.98
CA ALA A 18 -10.15 -9.64 -11.98
C ALA A 18 -10.28 -9.13 -10.53
N HIS A 19 -9.13 -8.90 -9.87
CA HIS A 19 -9.13 -8.39 -8.51
C HIS A 19 -9.89 -7.06 -8.44
N PRO A 20 -10.80 -6.83 -7.47
CA PRO A 20 -11.65 -5.64 -7.43
C PRO A 20 -10.89 -4.31 -7.53
N ILE A 21 -9.69 -4.23 -6.96
CA ILE A 21 -8.83 -3.04 -7.04
C ILE A 21 -8.39 -2.80 -8.49
N LEU A 22 -7.91 -3.84 -9.21
CA LEU A 22 -7.48 -3.72 -10.59
C LEU A 22 -8.63 -3.35 -11.52
N THR A 23 -9.75 -4.07 -11.42
CA THR A 23 -10.93 -3.80 -12.26
C THR A 23 -11.47 -2.39 -12.02
N THR A 24 -11.54 -1.97 -10.76
CA THR A 24 -11.98 -0.61 -10.42
C THR A 24 -11.03 0.44 -11.00
N SER A 25 -9.72 0.26 -10.84
CA SER A 25 -8.73 1.21 -11.36
C SER A 25 -8.81 1.33 -12.89
N VAL A 26 -8.84 0.20 -13.61
CA VAL A 26 -8.94 0.19 -15.07
C VAL A 26 -10.23 0.84 -15.54
N LEU A 27 -11.38 0.45 -14.96
CA LEU A 27 -12.68 1.04 -15.32
C LEU A 27 -12.73 2.53 -15.01
N THR A 28 -12.18 2.98 -13.88
CA THR A 28 -12.14 4.40 -13.52
C THR A 28 -11.30 5.18 -14.52
N VAL A 29 -10.11 4.68 -14.88
CA VAL A 29 -9.26 5.34 -15.89
C VAL A 29 -9.95 5.39 -17.25
N LEU A 30 -10.63 4.32 -17.68
CA LEU A 30 -11.39 4.30 -18.93
C LEU A 30 -12.55 5.32 -18.92
N VAL A 31 -13.29 5.42 -17.82
CA VAL A 31 -14.37 6.42 -17.68
C VAL A 31 -13.79 7.84 -17.72
N ILE A 32 -12.70 8.10 -17.00
CA ILE A 32 -12.04 9.42 -17.04
C ILE A 32 -11.56 9.73 -18.44
N TRP A 33 -10.96 8.75 -19.13
CA TRP A 33 -10.52 8.93 -20.53
C TRP A 33 -11.67 9.25 -21.48
N ALA A 34 -12.79 8.53 -21.37
CA ALA A 34 -13.97 8.79 -22.19
C ALA A 34 -14.55 10.19 -21.92
N LEU A 35 -14.64 10.60 -20.65
CA LEU A 35 -15.11 11.94 -20.29
C LEU A 35 -14.13 13.04 -20.73
N ALA A 36 -12.82 12.80 -20.67
CA ALA A 36 -11.80 13.71 -21.17
C ALA A 36 -11.91 13.88 -22.69
N ALA A 37 -12.06 12.78 -23.43
CA ALA A 37 -12.23 12.80 -24.87
C ALA A 37 -13.49 13.57 -25.31
N MET A 38 -14.59 13.45 -24.57
CA MET A 38 -15.83 14.22 -24.81
C MET A 38 -15.63 15.73 -24.63
N LYS A 39 -14.67 16.15 -23.77
CA LYS A 39 -14.31 17.55 -23.54
C LYS A 39 -13.15 18.04 -24.44
N GLY A 40 -12.61 17.18 -25.29
CA GLY A 40 -11.46 17.50 -26.14
C GLY A 40 -10.11 17.59 -25.41
N ASN A 41 -10.05 17.11 -24.15
CA ASN A 41 -8.85 17.14 -23.32
C ASN A 41 -8.09 15.83 -23.38
N GLY A 42 -6.77 15.88 -23.25
CA GLY A 42 -5.94 14.69 -23.09
C GLY A 42 -6.14 13.98 -21.75
N LEU A 43 -5.98 12.65 -21.70
CA LEU A 43 -6.08 11.88 -20.46
C LEU A 43 -5.13 12.41 -19.38
N LYS A 44 -3.88 12.71 -19.75
CA LYS A 44 -2.86 13.22 -18.83
C LYS A 44 -3.25 14.57 -18.22
N GLU A 45 -3.75 15.49 -19.02
CA GLU A 45 -4.20 16.79 -18.55
C GLU A 45 -5.39 16.67 -17.60
N THR A 46 -6.33 15.78 -17.91
CA THR A 46 -7.51 15.57 -17.07
C THR A 46 -7.14 14.90 -15.74
N LEU A 47 -6.22 13.95 -15.75
CA LEU A 47 -5.75 13.29 -14.52
C LEU A 47 -5.00 14.24 -13.60
N LEU A 48 -4.09 15.06 -14.13
CA LEU A 48 -3.24 15.95 -13.34
C LEU A 48 -3.88 17.32 -13.06
N GLY A 49 -4.81 17.77 -13.90
CA GLY A 49 -5.42 19.10 -13.78
C GLY A 49 -6.83 19.12 -13.20
N SER A 50 -7.56 18.01 -13.25
CA SER A 50 -8.97 18.00 -12.84
C SER A 50 -9.32 16.84 -11.90
N TYR A 51 -8.64 15.69 -12.03
CA TYR A 51 -8.90 14.54 -11.16
C TYR A 51 -8.13 14.63 -9.86
N GLN A 52 -6.85 14.98 -9.92
CA GLN A 52 -5.97 15.15 -8.76
C GLN A 52 -5.21 16.47 -8.90
N VAL A 53 -5.64 17.47 -8.17
CA VAL A 53 -5.06 18.82 -8.15
C VAL A 53 -3.95 18.93 -7.10
N GLY A 54 -3.94 18.03 -6.12
CA GLY A 54 -2.96 18.00 -5.03
C GLY A 54 -3.42 18.70 -3.75
N GLU A 55 -4.66 19.19 -3.73
CA GLU A 55 -5.23 19.87 -2.58
C GLU A 55 -6.04 18.90 -1.70
N LYS A 56 -5.97 19.07 -0.40
CA LYS A 56 -6.74 18.23 0.51
C LYS A 56 -8.15 18.76 0.69
N TYR A 57 -9.13 17.86 0.61
CA TYR A 57 -10.55 18.26 0.65
C TYR A 57 -10.94 18.97 1.95
N TYR A 58 -10.32 18.68 3.07
CA TYR A 58 -10.57 19.34 4.35
C TYR A 58 -9.98 20.77 4.43
N ASP A 59 -9.07 21.14 3.54
CA ASP A 59 -8.54 22.50 3.48
C ASP A 59 -9.60 23.53 3.06
N ILE A 60 -10.67 23.07 2.36
CA ILE A 60 -11.84 23.90 2.02
C ILE A 60 -12.54 24.43 3.26
N TRP A 61 -12.47 23.69 4.40
CA TRP A 61 -13.13 24.04 5.64
C TRP A 61 -12.27 24.87 6.61
N LYS A 62 -11.08 25.29 6.19
CA LYS A 62 -10.23 26.14 7.00
C LYS A 62 -10.88 27.51 7.24
N ILE A 63 -10.83 27.98 8.48
CA ILE A 63 -11.29 29.30 8.90
C ILE A 63 -10.41 30.35 8.19
N GLY A 64 -10.98 31.18 7.36
CA GLY A 64 -10.27 32.21 6.59
C GLY A 64 -10.55 32.20 5.08
N GLY A 65 -11.35 31.23 4.62
CA GLY A 65 -11.72 31.07 3.21
C GLY A 65 -10.65 30.28 2.41
N TYR A 66 -11.12 29.44 1.54
CA TYR A 66 -10.27 28.69 0.60
C TYR A 66 -10.15 29.48 -0.71
N SER A 67 -8.92 29.84 -1.08
CA SER A 67 -8.60 30.57 -2.31
C SER A 67 -7.85 29.74 -3.35
N GLY A 68 -7.67 28.43 -3.08
CA GLY A 68 -7.00 27.50 -3.99
C GLY A 68 -7.90 26.95 -5.11
N PRO A 69 -7.35 26.15 -6.02
CA PRO A 69 -8.12 25.46 -7.05
C PRO A 69 -9.08 24.44 -6.41
N VAL A 70 -10.24 24.23 -7.04
CA VAL A 70 -11.26 23.29 -6.54
C VAL A 70 -10.68 21.87 -6.58
N PRO A 71 -10.66 21.15 -5.41
CA PRO A 71 -10.17 19.79 -5.36
C PRO A 71 -10.93 18.84 -6.28
N GLY A 72 -10.21 17.94 -6.92
CA GLY A 72 -10.79 16.93 -7.80
C GLY A 72 -11.34 15.71 -7.06
N ALA A 73 -11.93 14.78 -7.80
CA ALA A 73 -12.45 13.52 -7.24
C ALA A 73 -11.34 12.63 -6.65
N GLY A 74 -10.12 12.69 -7.21
CA GLY A 74 -8.96 11.99 -6.68
C GLY A 74 -8.52 12.56 -5.33
N ASP A 75 -8.54 13.88 -5.19
CA ASP A 75 -8.19 14.55 -3.93
C ASP A 75 -9.18 14.21 -2.80
N PHE A 76 -10.46 14.04 -3.12
CA PHE A 76 -11.45 13.52 -2.18
C PHE A 76 -11.08 12.12 -1.69
N LEU A 77 -10.74 11.21 -2.60
CA LEU A 77 -10.33 9.84 -2.24
C LEU A 77 -9.06 9.82 -1.40
N ILE A 78 -8.07 10.65 -1.73
CA ILE A 78 -6.83 10.79 -0.93
C ILE A 78 -7.16 11.34 0.46
N SER A 79 -8.05 12.31 0.58
CA SER A 79 -8.46 12.88 1.87
C SER A 79 -9.18 11.85 2.78
N THR A 80 -9.80 10.82 2.19
CA THR A 80 -10.45 9.72 2.94
C THR A 80 -9.49 8.59 3.29
N LEU A 81 -8.25 8.60 2.76
CA LEU A 81 -7.27 7.54 2.97
C LEU A 81 -6.92 7.37 4.45
N ASP A 82 -6.70 8.47 5.17
CA ASP A 82 -6.35 8.46 6.59
C ASP A 82 -7.47 7.82 7.42
N ALA A 83 -8.73 8.16 7.13
CA ALA A 83 -9.90 7.54 7.76
C ALA A 83 -9.97 6.04 7.47
N GLY A 84 -9.62 5.61 6.26
CA GLY A 84 -9.53 4.20 5.87
C GLY A 84 -8.45 3.45 6.67
N ILE A 85 -7.31 4.07 6.90
CA ILE A 85 -6.22 3.49 7.71
C ILE A 85 -6.67 3.35 9.17
N VAL A 86 -7.30 4.38 9.73
CA VAL A 86 -7.85 4.33 11.10
C VAL A 86 -8.93 3.24 11.24
N ALA A 87 -9.75 3.04 10.22
CA ALA A 87 -10.76 1.97 10.22
C ALA A 87 -10.16 0.57 10.37
N LEU A 88 -8.91 0.35 9.95
CA LEU A 88 -8.19 -0.92 10.17
C LEU A 88 -7.80 -1.15 11.65
N ALA A 89 -7.86 -0.13 12.49
CA ALA A 89 -7.68 -0.29 13.93
C ALA A 89 -8.87 -1.01 14.61
N VAL A 90 -10.07 -0.95 14.00
CA VAL A 90 -11.28 -1.59 14.56
C VAL A 90 -11.12 -3.11 14.72
N PRO A 91 -10.71 -3.89 13.70
CA PRO A 91 -10.45 -5.31 13.89
C PRO A 91 -9.27 -5.55 14.86
N CYS A 92 -8.24 -4.71 14.88
CA CYS A 92 -7.15 -4.84 15.83
C CYS A 92 -7.66 -4.68 17.28
N TYR A 93 -8.51 -3.70 17.55
CA TYR A 93 -9.11 -3.53 18.88
C TYR A 93 -10.01 -4.70 19.28
N ARG A 94 -10.81 -5.21 18.33
CA ARG A 94 -11.71 -6.35 18.57
C ARG A 94 -10.94 -7.61 18.99
N TYR A 95 -9.78 -7.88 18.38
CA TYR A 95 -8.95 -9.05 18.65
C TYR A 95 -7.70 -8.74 19.50
N ARG A 96 -7.72 -7.67 20.29
CA ARG A 96 -6.56 -7.16 21.05
C ARG A 96 -5.94 -8.18 22.01
N ALA A 97 -6.74 -9.07 22.62
CA ALA A 97 -6.22 -10.09 23.52
C ALA A 97 -5.34 -11.10 22.76
N GLU A 98 -5.85 -11.67 21.67
CA GLU A 98 -5.12 -12.60 20.82
C GLU A 98 -3.87 -11.95 20.19
N LEU A 99 -3.98 -10.68 19.80
CA LEU A 99 -2.85 -9.92 19.25
C LEU A 99 -1.78 -9.64 20.29
N ARG A 100 -2.15 -9.37 21.53
CA ARG A 100 -1.19 -9.15 22.65
C ARG A 100 -0.37 -10.41 22.91
N GLU A 101 -0.99 -11.58 22.91
CA GLU A 101 -0.27 -12.86 23.08
C GLU A 101 0.68 -13.15 21.94
N SER A 102 0.33 -12.73 20.72
CA SER A 102 1.12 -12.95 19.52
C SER A 102 2.13 -11.84 19.22
N PHE A 103 2.11 -10.73 19.98
CA PHE A 103 2.89 -9.52 19.67
C PHE A 103 4.40 -9.78 19.56
N PHE A 104 4.98 -10.47 20.55
CA PHE A 104 6.41 -10.79 20.53
C PHE A 104 6.78 -11.74 19.38
N LYS A 105 5.90 -12.71 19.07
CA LYS A 105 6.10 -13.60 17.93
C LYS A 105 6.09 -12.84 16.61
N LEU A 106 5.15 -11.89 16.46
CA LEU A 106 5.11 -10.99 15.31
C LEU A 106 6.39 -10.14 15.20
N LEU A 107 6.84 -9.57 16.29
CA LEU A 107 8.04 -8.75 16.32
C LEU A 107 9.28 -9.55 15.89
N CYS A 108 9.44 -10.78 16.39
CA CYS A 108 10.54 -11.67 15.99
C CYS A 108 10.55 -12.01 14.49
N VAL A 109 9.37 -12.03 13.83
CA VAL A 109 9.27 -12.26 12.39
C VAL A 109 9.46 -10.95 11.61
N LEU A 110 8.86 -9.86 12.09
CA LEU A 110 8.84 -8.60 11.35
C LEU A 110 10.20 -7.88 11.37
N VAL A 111 10.99 -7.98 12.43
CA VAL A 111 12.31 -7.35 12.50
C VAL A 111 13.27 -7.85 11.41
N PRO A 112 13.49 -9.16 11.21
CA PRO A 112 14.34 -9.63 10.10
C PRO A 112 13.73 -9.31 8.74
N CYS A 113 12.41 -9.33 8.58
CA CYS A 113 11.75 -8.92 7.34
C CYS A 113 11.98 -7.43 7.04
N ALA A 114 11.95 -6.56 8.06
CA ALA A 114 12.25 -5.14 7.92
C ALA A 114 13.71 -4.91 7.52
N ALA A 115 14.64 -5.62 8.13
CA ALA A 115 16.05 -5.56 7.75
C ALA A 115 16.27 -6.00 6.29
N LEU A 116 15.66 -7.10 5.87
CA LEU A 116 15.69 -7.54 4.46
C LEU A 116 15.08 -6.50 3.52
N SER A 117 13.98 -5.85 3.93
CA SER A 117 13.34 -4.81 3.11
C SER A 117 14.26 -3.60 2.92
N LEU A 118 14.93 -3.15 3.98
CA LEU A 118 15.80 -1.97 3.91
C LEU A 118 17.11 -2.21 3.17
N PHE A 119 17.72 -3.37 3.34
CA PHE A 119 19.07 -3.60 2.83
C PHE A 119 19.10 -4.51 1.59
N ALA A 120 18.38 -5.64 1.62
CA ALA A 120 18.49 -6.62 0.54
C ALA A 120 17.82 -6.14 -0.76
N TRP A 121 16.65 -5.54 -0.68
CA TRP A 121 15.92 -5.16 -1.89
C TRP A 121 16.51 -3.96 -2.64
N PRO A 122 16.94 -2.86 -2.00
CA PRO A 122 17.67 -1.81 -2.70
C PRO A 122 18.99 -2.31 -3.30
N GLY A 123 19.73 -3.14 -2.57
CA GLY A 123 20.95 -3.75 -3.06
C GLY A 123 20.71 -4.64 -4.27
N PHE A 124 19.69 -5.49 -4.23
CA PHE A 124 19.31 -6.32 -5.39
C PHE A 124 18.88 -5.46 -6.59
N ALA A 125 18.11 -4.41 -6.36
CA ALA A 125 17.69 -3.48 -7.41
C ALA A 125 18.90 -2.76 -8.04
N HIS A 126 19.88 -2.38 -7.23
CA HIS A 126 21.13 -1.79 -7.72
C HIS A 126 21.97 -2.79 -8.53
N LEU A 127 22.03 -4.06 -8.09
CA LEU A 127 22.76 -5.13 -8.81
C LEU A 127 22.21 -5.39 -10.23
N ILE A 128 20.91 -5.19 -10.45
CA ILE A 128 20.30 -5.26 -11.79
C ILE A 128 20.38 -3.93 -12.55
N THR A 129 21.33 -3.06 -12.19
CA THR A 129 21.64 -1.80 -12.87
C THR A 129 20.51 -0.75 -12.89
N LEU A 130 19.59 -0.80 -11.90
CA LEU A 130 18.62 0.26 -11.71
C LEU A 130 19.30 1.53 -11.20
N ASP A 131 18.78 2.67 -11.59
CA ASP A 131 19.23 3.96 -11.08
C ASP A 131 19.12 4.02 -9.54
N ARG A 132 20.01 4.75 -8.89
CA ARG A 132 20.15 4.82 -7.43
C ARG A 132 18.85 5.22 -6.73
N SER A 133 18.22 6.29 -7.21
CA SER A 133 16.94 6.79 -6.66
C SER A 133 15.81 5.77 -6.81
N ARG A 134 15.76 5.05 -7.94
CA ARG A 134 14.80 3.98 -8.18
C ARG A 134 15.06 2.75 -7.33
N SER A 135 16.33 2.42 -7.09
CA SER A 135 16.71 1.29 -6.24
C SER A 135 16.25 1.49 -4.80
N LEU A 136 16.34 2.72 -4.26
CA LEU A 136 15.85 3.04 -2.93
C LEU A 136 14.34 2.85 -2.76
N ALA A 137 13.54 3.07 -3.82
CA ALA A 137 12.11 2.86 -3.77
C ALA A 137 11.70 1.41 -3.42
N PHE A 138 12.59 0.43 -3.68
CA PHE A 138 12.34 -0.97 -3.33
C PHE A 138 12.36 -1.23 -1.82
N ALA A 139 13.00 -0.38 -1.01
CA ALA A 139 13.01 -0.51 0.44
C ALA A 139 11.60 -0.40 1.04
N ALA A 140 10.77 0.48 0.47
CA ALA A 140 9.45 0.83 1.00
C ALA A 140 8.28 0.05 0.37
N ARG A 141 8.53 -0.82 -0.62
CA ARG A 141 7.48 -1.47 -1.44
C ARG A 141 6.48 -2.34 -0.68
N PHE A 142 6.82 -2.79 0.52
CA PHE A 142 5.98 -3.67 1.34
C PHE A 142 5.13 -2.93 2.37
N MET A 143 5.22 -1.61 2.41
CA MET A 143 4.48 -0.76 3.32
C MET A 143 3.11 -0.36 2.75
N SER A 144 2.32 0.36 3.54
CA SER A 144 1.18 1.11 3.01
C SER A 144 1.67 2.35 2.26
N THR A 145 0.95 2.77 1.23
CA THR A 145 1.37 3.88 0.36
C THR A 145 1.79 5.16 1.10
N PRO A 146 1.05 5.68 2.10
CA PRO A 146 1.46 6.89 2.81
C PRO A 146 2.79 6.73 3.55
N LEU A 147 2.96 5.62 4.27
CA LEU A 147 4.19 5.34 5.01
C LEU A 147 5.37 5.07 4.07
N ALA A 148 5.10 4.48 2.90
CA ALA A 148 6.12 4.22 1.90
C ALA A 148 6.63 5.50 1.26
N ILE A 149 5.77 6.49 1.01
CA ILE A 149 6.17 7.82 0.51
C ILE A 149 7.07 8.50 1.54
N GLU A 150 6.69 8.50 2.82
CA GLU A 150 7.46 9.12 3.91
C GLU A 150 8.84 8.48 4.07
N LEU A 151 8.91 7.15 4.09
CA LEU A 151 10.18 6.43 4.13
C LEU A 151 11.04 6.77 2.91
N ASN A 152 10.44 6.75 1.73
CA ASN A 152 11.15 6.95 0.48
C ASN A 152 11.69 8.39 0.34
N SER A 153 10.94 9.41 0.80
CA SER A 153 11.39 10.79 0.84
C SER A 153 12.61 10.96 1.76
N THR A 154 12.59 10.31 2.94
CA THR A 154 13.71 10.30 3.88
C THR A 154 14.97 9.63 3.28
N LEU A 155 14.80 8.55 2.52
CA LEU A 155 15.90 7.86 1.85
C LEU A 155 16.41 8.61 0.60
N GLY A 156 15.61 9.48 -0.01
CA GLY A 156 15.93 10.19 -1.26
C GLY A 156 15.64 9.36 -2.52
N GLY A 157 14.64 8.49 -2.45
CA GLY A 157 14.17 7.67 -3.58
C GLY A 157 13.12 8.35 -4.45
N ASP A 158 12.74 7.72 -5.56
CA ASP A 158 11.72 8.20 -6.50
C ASP A 158 10.31 7.89 -5.96
N GLU A 159 9.54 8.95 -5.65
CA GLU A 159 8.19 8.82 -5.07
C GLU A 159 7.18 8.16 -6.03
N ASN A 160 7.28 8.41 -7.33
CA ASN A 160 6.37 7.80 -8.30
C ASN A 160 6.58 6.29 -8.39
N ILE A 161 7.83 5.87 -8.36
CA ILE A 161 8.20 4.46 -8.42
C ILE A 161 7.74 3.73 -7.17
N VAL A 162 7.91 4.32 -5.97
CA VAL A 162 7.50 3.64 -4.73
C VAL A 162 5.99 3.40 -4.69
N VAL A 163 5.17 4.38 -5.12
CA VAL A 163 3.71 4.21 -5.17
C VAL A 163 3.32 3.05 -6.10
N ILE A 164 3.92 3.00 -7.29
CA ILE A 164 3.69 1.92 -8.26
C ILE A 164 4.09 0.57 -7.67
N LEU A 165 5.27 0.47 -7.04
CA LEU A 165 5.78 -0.77 -6.45
C LEU A 165 4.88 -1.28 -5.31
N VAL A 166 4.42 -0.39 -4.42
CA VAL A 166 3.49 -0.74 -3.32
C VAL A 166 2.19 -1.31 -3.87
N VAL A 167 1.58 -0.63 -4.85
CA VAL A 167 0.31 -1.04 -5.44
C VAL A 167 0.45 -2.37 -6.17
N ILE A 168 1.45 -2.52 -7.04
CA ILE A 168 1.68 -3.76 -7.78
C ILE A 168 1.97 -4.91 -6.81
N THR A 169 2.84 -4.72 -5.82
CA THR A 169 3.16 -5.75 -4.83
C THR A 169 1.92 -6.19 -4.06
N GLY A 170 1.10 -5.25 -3.62
CA GLY A 170 -0.14 -5.54 -2.91
C GLY A 170 -1.16 -6.32 -3.76
N ILE A 171 -1.34 -5.93 -5.02
CA ILE A 171 -2.25 -6.60 -5.94
C ILE A 171 -1.77 -8.01 -6.30
N VAL A 172 -0.49 -8.15 -6.65
CA VAL A 172 0.11 -9.46 -6.98
C VAL A 172 0.00 -10.42 -5.80
N ALA A 173 0.31 -9.96 -4.58
CA ALA A 173 0.15 -10.76 -3.38
C ALA A 173 -1.32 -11.17 -3.15
N ALA A 174 -2.27 -10.26 -3.34
CA ALA A 174 -3.69 -10.56 -3.19
C ALA A 174 -4.21 -11.59 -4.21
N ILE A 175 -3.69 -11.60 -5.43
CA ILE A 175 -4.03 -12.57 -6.48
C ILE A 175 -3.37 -13.93 -6.21
N LEU A 176 -2.08 -13.92 -5.84
CA LEU A 176 -1.29 -15.14 -5.68
C LEU A 176 -1.45 -15.81 -4.31
N LYS A 177 -2.21 -15.22 -3.38
CA LYS A 177 -2.35 -15.71 -2.00
C LYS A 177 -2.69 -17.20 -1.92
N GLU A 178 -3.76 -17.63 -2.58
CA GLU A 178 -4.20 -19.03 -2.49
C GLU A 178 -3.23 -20.04 -3.10
N PRO A 179 -2.72 -19.85 -4.35
CA PRO A 179 -1.73 -20.75 -4.92
C PRO A 179 -0.42 -20.76 -4.12
N PHE A 180 0.01 -19.61 -3.59
CA PHE A 180 1.23 -19.53 -2.80
C PHE A 180 1.13 -20.33 -1.50
N PHE A 181 0.09 -20.11 -0.67
CA PHE A 181 -0.06 -20.85 0.58
C PHE A 181 -0.34 -22.34 0.35
N LYS A 182 -1.05 -22.69 -0.74
CA LYS A 182 -1.23 -24.09 -1.13
C LYS A 182 0.10 -24.76 -1.49
N LEU A 183 0.98 -24.06 -2.21
CA LEU A 183 2.33 -24.54 -2.54
C LEU A 183 3.17 -24.75 -1.28
N MET A 184 3.07 -23.80 -0.32
CA MET A 184 3.77 -23.86 0.95
C MET A 184 3.13 -24.83 1.96
N ARG A 185 2.02 -25.49 1.60
CA ARG A 185 1.23 -26.40 2.47
C ARG A 185 0.75 -25.72 3.76
N VAL A 186 0.51 -24.42 3.73
CA VAL A 186 -0.03 -23.64 4.85
C VAL A 186 -1.53 -23.47 4.67
N SER A 187 -2.30 -23.77 5.73
CA SER A 187 -3.74 -23.52 5.72
C SER A 187 -4.02 -22.01 5.71
N MET A 188 -4.95 -21.60 4.87
CA MET A 188 -5.44 -20.21 4.85
C MET A 188 -6.19 -19.82 6.14
N ASP A 189 -6.50 -20.77 7.01
CA ASP A 189 -7.15 -20.55 8.30
C ASP A 189 -6.14 -20.29 9.43
N ASP A 190 -4.85 -20.51 9.16
CA ASP A 190 -3.80 -20.11 10.10
C ASP A 190 -3.68 -18.58 10.12
N HIS A 191 -4.39 -17.99 11.10
CA HIS A 191 -4.52 -16.55 11.22
C HIS A 191 -3.18 -15.86 11.49
N PHE A 192 -2.24 -16.53 12.17
CA PHE A 192 -0.94 -15.94 12.48
C PHE A 192 -0.02 -15.93 11.25
N ILE A 193 0.21 -17.09 10.63
CA ILE A 193 1.13 -17.20 9.48
C ILE A 193 0.61 -16.38 8.31
N VAL A 194 -0.67 -16.56 7.94
CA VAL A 194 -1.26 -15.83 6.82
C VAL A 194 -1.31 -14.33 7.09
N GLY A 195 -1.73 -13.92 8.31
CA GLY A 195 -1.81 -12.53 8.69
C GLY A 195 -0.45 -11.84 8.71
N ALA A 196 0.56 -12.44 9.36
CA ALA A 196 1.91 -11.89 9.42
C ALA A 196 2.53 -11.75 8.01
N THR A 197 2.39 -12.79 7.17
CA THR A 197 2.91 -12.77 5.79
C THR A 197 2.27 -11.64 4.98
N PHE A 198 0.94 -11.53 4.99
CA PHE A 198 0.26 -10.46 4.24
C PHE A 198 0.56 -9.07 4.77
N GLY A 199 0.62 -8.90 6.08
CA GLY A 199 0.97 -7.63 6.69
C GLY A 199 2.37 -7.17 6.31
N ALA A 200 3.35 -8.09 6.33
CA ALA A 200 4.75 -7.78 6.02
C ALA A 200 5.07 -7.67 4.52
N THR A 201 4.20 -8.16 3.62
CA THR A 201 4.49 -8.19 2.18
C THR A 201 3.58 -7.33 1.32
N SER A 202 2.36 -7.07 1.77
CA SER A 202 1.32 -6.43 0.94
C SER A 202 0.64 -5.25 1.61
N GLY A 203 1.01 -4.92 2.84
CA GLY A 203 0.48 -3.79 3.57
C GLY A 203 -1.05 -3.77 3.67
N ALA A 204 -1.64 -2.59 3.56
CA ALA A 204 -3.09 -2.39 3.67
C ALA A 204 -3.88 -3.09 2.55
N ILE A 205 -3.35 -3.19 1.32
CA ILE A 205 -4.00 -3.85 0.18
C ILE A 205 -4.16 -5.34 0.47
N GLY A 206 -3.10 -5.98 0.99
CA GLY A 206 -3.15 -7.37 1.41
C GLY A 206 -4.13 -7.61 2.56
N ALA A 207 -4.07 -6.79 3.60
CA ALA A 207 -4.97 -6.87 4.74
C ALA A 207 -6.44 -6.73 4.33
N SER A 208 -6.78 -5.78 3.47
CA SER A 208 -8.15 -5.58 2.97
C SER A 208 -8.66 -6.76 2.13
N SER A 209 -7.78 -7.50 1.46
CA SER A 209 -8.14 -8.70 0.71
C SER A 209 -8.60 -9.87 1.59
N LEU A 210 -8.38 -9.78 2.90
CA LEU A 210 -8.72 -10.77 3.91
C LEU A 210 -10.01 -10.46 4.68
N ILE A 211 -10.83 -9.53 4.20
CA ILE A 211 -12.06 -9.06 4.88
C ILE A 211 -13.03 -10.21 5.22
N ALA A 212 -13.06 -11.27 4.43
CA ALA A 212 -13.88 -12.45 4.70
C ALA A 212 -13.36 -13.29 5.91
N ARG A 213 -12.15 -12.98 6.42
CA ARG A 213 -11.50 -13.67 7.54
C ARG A 213 -11.02 -12.67 8.59
N PRO A 214 -11.91 -12.17 9.45
CA PRO A 214 -11.62 -11.03 10.33
C PRO A 214 -10.44 -11.23 11.28
N LYS A 215 -10.20 -12.44 11.77
CA LYS A 215 -9.04 -12.74 12.63
C LYS A 215 -7.72 -12.62 11.84
N VAL A 216 -7.66 -13.19 10.65
CA VAL A 216 -6.50 -13.09 9.75
C VAL A 216 -6.23 -11.65 9.38
N MET A 217 -7.30 -10.89 9.05
CA MET A 217 -7.22 -9.47 8.74
C MET A 217 -6.69 -8.64 9.92
N ALA A 218 -7.10 -8.96 11.16
CA ALA A 218 -6.62 -8.26 12.36
C ALA A 218 -5.10 -8.45 12.54
N VAL A 219 -4.60 -9.68 12.39
CA VAL A 219 -3.14 -9.96 12.45
C VAL A 219 -2.41 -9.26 11.31
N ALA A 220 -2.94 -9.30 10.08
CA ALA A 220 -2.34 -8.62 8.95
C ALA A 220 -2.29 -7.09 9.15
N SER A 221 -3.38 -6.50 9.69
CA SER A 221 -3.45 -5.07 9.98
C SER A 221 -2.43 -4.65 11.04
N LEU A 222 -2.29 -5.42 12.12
CA LEU A 222 -1.27 -5.16 13.13
C LEU A 222 0.15 -5.31 12.53
N SER A 223 0.36 -6.36 11.75
CA SER A 223 1.67 -6.67 11.17
C SER A 223 2.16 -5.56 10.25
N PHE A 224 1.31 -5.02 9.35
CA PHE A 224 1.77 -3.95 8.47
C PHE A 224 2.01 -2.63 9.21
N VAL A 225 1.25 -2.35 10.27
CA VAL A 225 1.48 -1.14 11.10
C VAL A 225 2.82 -1.25 11.82
N ILE A 226 3.08 -2.39 12.48
CA ILE A 226 4.36 -2.64 13.16
C ILE A 226 5.51 -2.63 12.16
N PHE A 227 5.36 -3.28 11.01
CA PHE A 227 6.38 -3.33 9.96
C PHE A 227 6.70 -1.92 9.45
N GLY A 228 5.68 -1.11 9.16
CA GLY A 228 5.86 0.27 8.75
C GLY A 228 6.53 1.12 9.82
N ALA A 229 6.13 0.99 11.08
CA ALA A 229 6.75 1.68 12.20
C ALA A 229 8.23 1.29 12.37
N LEU A 230 8.58 0.01 12.25
CA LEU A 230 9.96 -0.45 12.32
C LEU A 230 10.83 0.19 11.23
N LEU A 231 10.34 0.23 9.98
CA LEU A 231 11.07 0.84 8.87
C LEU A 231 11.26 2.35 9.07
N LEU A 232 10.24 3.07 9.55
CA LEU A 232 10.35 4.50 9.82
C LEU A 232 11.27 4.79 11.01
N ILE A 233 11.25 3.96 12.07
CA ILE A 233 12.21 4.06 13.18
C ILE A 233 13.64 3.86 12.67
N CYS A 234 13.88 2.88 11.79
CA CYS A 234 15.18 2.69 11.18
C CYS A 234 15.60 3.90 10.32
N ALA A 235 14.69 4.51 9.60
CA ALA A 235 14.94 5.71 8.80
C ALA A 235 15.18 6.98 9.64
N ALA A 236 14.69 7.00 10.88
CA ALA A 236 14.99 8.09 11.81
C ALA A 236 16.43 8.05 12.35
N VAL A 237 17.18 6.97 12.09
CA VAL A 237 18.57 6.79 12.55
C VAL A 237 19.53 7.11 11.39
N PRO A 238 20.23 8.28 11.39
CA PRO A 238 21.07 8.71 10.26
C PRO A 238 22.13 7.70 9.80
N PRO A 239 22.85 6.99 10.69
CA PRO A 239 23.79 5.94 10.26
C PRO A 239 23.15 4.84 9.44
N LEU A 240 21.92 4.40 9.77
CA LEU A 240 21.23 3.37 9.00
C LEU A 240 20.83 3.87 7.61
N VAL A 241 20.36 5.10 7.51
CA VAL A 241 20.06 5.75 6.21
C VAL A 241 21.29 5.79 5.32
N THR A 242 22.45 6.14 5.88
CA THR A 242 23.72 6.16 5.12
C THR A 242 24.07 4.77 4.59
N VAL A 243 23.93 3.73 5.42
CA VAL A 243 24.21 2.34 4.99
C VAL A 243 23.23 1.91 3.89
N VAL A 244 21.94 2.21 4.03
CA VAL A 244 20.91 1.88 3.01
C VAL A 244 21.25 2.58 1.68
N ARG A 245 21.67 3.84 1.72
CA ARG A 245 22.09 4.60 0.54
C ARG A 245 23.34 3.99 -0.10
N GLN A 246 24.34 3.63 0.70
CA GLN A 246 25.56 2.97 0.17
C GLN A 246 25.21 1.65 -0.53
N VAL A 247 24.31 0.83 0.04
CA VAL A 247 23.87 -0.42 -0.58
C VAL A 247 23.13 -0.16 -1.90
N ALA A 248 22.44 0.98 -2.04
CA ALA A 248 21.78 1.40 -3.28
C ALA A 248 22.73 2.11 -4.28
N GLY A 249 24.02 2.23 -3.93
CA GLY A 249 25.06 2.78 -4.82
C GLY A 249 25.31 4.29 -4.70
N PHE A 250 24.83 4.96 -3.61
CA PHE A 250 25.13 6.37 -3.31
C PHE A 250 26.46 6.51 -2.62
#